data_66fca862d70e35b9911db7113a302b1f
#
_entry.id   66fca862d70e35b9911db7113a302b1f
#
_cell.length_a   1.000
_cell.length_b   1.000
_cell.length_c   1.000
_cell.angle_alpha   90.00
_cell.angle_beta   90.00
_cell.angle_gamma   90.00
#
_symmetry.space_group_name_H-M   'P 1'
#
loop_
_entity.id
_entity.type
_entity.pdbx_description
1 polymer ?
#
loop_
_entity_poly.entity_id
_entity_poly.type
_entity_poly.pdbx_seq_one_letter_code
_entity_poly.pdbx_strand_id
1 'polypeptide(L)'
;FGELQTALCEAAKPLLVSVIRLFQKGIPPASPQDNSGVSFAPKIETAECEIDWTKSAEAIHNKVRALSPRPGAWCWATMEGAKKRVKIIRTKIVLENGAPLSFNKAKALIYCGSQAIELLEIQPEGKKPMLAADWLRGLKADPIFQAAVQ
;
A
#
# COMPACT_ATOMS: atom_id res chain seq x y z
N PHE A 1 3.87 2.68 -4.80
CA PHE A 1 5.31 2.97 -4.66
C PHE A 1 6.14 2.10 -5.60
N GLY A 2 6.00 0.77 -5.60
CA GLY A 2 6.85 -0.13 -6.40
C GLY A 2 6.88 0.18 -7.90
N GLU A 3 5.73 0.45 -8.50
CA GLU A 3 5.64 0.82 -9.93
C GLU A 3 6.41 2.12 -10.22
N LEU A 4 6.24 3.14 -9.37
CA LEU A 4 6.97 4.41 -9.49
C LEU A 4 8.48 4.21 -9.34
N GLN A 5 8.91 3.40 -8.36
CA GLN A 5 10.32 3.08 -8.14
C GLN A 5 10.92 2.43 -9.40
N THR A 6 10.23 1.46 -9.99
CA THR A 6 10.68 0.80 -11.22
C THR A 6 10.81 1.81 -12.36
N ALA A 7 9.80 2.65 -12.58
CA ALA A 7 9.82 3.66 -13.62
C ALA A 7 10.97 4.68 -13.44
N LEU A 8 11.21 5.12 -12.21
CA LEU A 8 12.33 6.02 -11.89
C LEU A 8 13.69 5.35 -12.13
N CYS A 9 13.84 4.07 -11.77
CA CYS A 9 15.08 3.32 -12.06
C CYS A 9 15.34 3.21 -13.56
N GLU A 10 14.31 2.93 -14.37
CA GLU A 10 14.47 2.85 -15.83
C GLU A 10 14.84 4.22 -16.42
N ALA A 11 14.20 5.29 -15.98
CA ALA A 11 14.51 6.65 -16.43
C ALA A 11 15.92 7.12 -16.01
N ALA A 12 16.39 6.68 -14.85
CA ALA A 12 17.71 7.05 -14.32
C ALA A 12 18.88 6.42 -15.08
N LYS A 13 18.70 5.24 -15.69
CA LYS A 13 19.80 4.52 -16.40
C LYS A 13 20.49 5.35 -17.47
N PRO A 14 19.79 5.93 -18.46
CA PRO A 14 20.44 6.74 -19.50
C PRO A 14 21.03 8.04 -18.94
N LEU A 15 20.40 8.64 -17.92
CA LEU A 15 20.91 9.83 -17.26
C LEU A 15 22.24 9.56 -16.56
N LEU A 16 22.34 8.46 -15.82
CA LEU A 16 23.58 8.06 -15.15
C LEU A 16 24.72 7.87 -16.14
N VAL A 17 24.49 7.19 -17.26
CA VAL A 17 25.50 7.01 -18.32
C VAL A 17 25.93 8.35 -18.89
N SER A 18 25.00 9.27 -19.13
CA SER A 18 25.28 10.61 -19.63
C SER A 18 26.16 11.41 -18.66
N VAL A 19 25.84 11.37 -17.37
CA VAL A 19 26.60 12.07 -16.33
C VAL A 19 28.01 11.49 -16.19
N ILE A 20 28.19 10.17 -16.24
CA ILE A 20 29.52 9.54 -16.21
C ILE A 20 30.38 10.01 -17.39
N ARG A 21 29.79 10.07 -18.59
CA ARG A 21 30.51 10.60 -19.79
C ARG A 21 30.91 12.07 -19.65
N LEU A 22 30.10 12.88 -18.96
CA LEU A 22 30.47 14.27 -18.67
C LEU A 22 31.68 14.33 -17.73
N PHE A 23 31.70 13.53 -16.67
CA PHE A 23 32.83 13.44 -15.74
C PHE A 23 34.13 12.99 -16.42
N GLN A 24 34.06 12.16 -17.45
CA GLN A 24 35.24 11.78 -18.24
C GLN A 24 35.86 12.97 -19.00
N LYS A 25 35.07 14.01 -19.28
CA LYS A 25 35.54 15.24 -19.96
C LYS A 25 35.96 16.36 -19.00
N GLY A 26 35.74 16.15 -17.70
CA GLY A 26 35.99 17.13 -16.65
C GLY A 26 34.85 17.18 -15.65
N ILE A 27 34.99 17.97 -14.60
CA ILE A 27 33.93 18.14 -13.59
C ILE A 27 32.80 18.97 -14.21
N PRO A 28 31.56 18.43 -14.32
CA PRO A 28 30.44 19.19 -14.83
C PRO A 28 30.07 20.35 -13.90
N PRO A 29 29.52 21.45 -14.42
CA PRO A 29 29.04 22.54 -13.58
C PRO A 29 27.90 22.04 -12.66
N ALA A 30 27.92 22.47 -11.40
CA ALA A 30 26.90 22.15 -10.41
C ALA A 30 26.22 23.45 -9.96
N SER A 31 24.92 23.38 -9.75
CA SER A 31 24.14 24.45 -9.13
C SER A 31 23.83 24.09 -7.69
N PRO A 32 23.99 25.00 -6.72
CA PRO A 32 23.52 24.77 -5.36
C PRO A 32 22.01 24.47 -5.33
N GLN A 33 21.62 23.55 -4.46
CA GLN A 33 20.20 23.26 -4.28
C GLN A 33 19.53 24.40 -3.51
N ASP A 34 18.32 24.78 -3.94
CA ASP A 34 17.49 25.72 -3.17
C ASP A 34 17.01 25.07 -1.88
N ASN A 35 17.33 25.69 -0.75
CA ASN A 35 16.98 25.19 0.57
C ASN A 35 15.62 25.71 1.08
N SER A 36 14.93 26.57 0.34
CA SER A 36 13.66 27.15 0.78
C SER A 36 12.53 26.12 0.91
N GLY A 37 12.61 25.02 0.14
CA GLY A 37 11.63 23.95 0.12
C GLY A 37 12.06 22.65 0.81
N VAL A 38 13.08 22.67 1.68
CA VAL A 38 13.57 21.44 2.35
C VAL A 38 12.48 20.86 3.25
N SER A 39 12.22 19.56 3.08
CA SER A 39 11.38 18.76 3.97
C SER A 39 12.09 17.47 4.34
N PHE A 40 11.75 16.92 5.49
CA PHE A 40 12.32 15.67 5.97
C PHE A 40 11.32 14.52 5.78
N ALA A 41 11.81 13.38 5.31
CA ALA A 41 11.06 12.13 5.20
C ALA A 41 11.62 11.13 6.23
N PRO A 42 11.08 11.07 7.46
CA PRO A 42 11.52 10.12 8.47
C PRO A 42 11.21 8.69 8.03
N LYS A 43 11.85 7.72 8.68
CA LYS A 43 11.57 6.31 8.45
C LYS A 43 10.12 6.00 8.85
N ILE A 44 9.42 5.26 7.98
CA ILE A 44 8.06 4.80 8.24
C ILE A 44 8.09 3.70 9.31
N GLU A 45 7.39 3.92 10.40
CA GLU A 45 7.27 2.94 11.48
C GLU A 45 6.17 1.90 11.17
N THR A 46 6.31 0.70 11.73
CA THR A 46 5.37 -0.40 11.46
C THR A 46 3.94 -0.06 11.87
N ALA A 47 3.76 0.67 12.97
CA ALA A 47 2.44 1.11 13.43
C ALA A 47 1.75 2.03 12.43
N GLU A 48 2.50 2.91 11.77
CA GLU A 48 1.96 3.82 10.74
C GLU A 48 1.41 3.07 9.52
N CYS A 49 1.83 1.81 9.31
CA CYS A 49 1.36 0.97 8.20
C CYS A 49 0.00 0.31 8.48
N GLU A 50 -0.51 0.35 9.70
CA GLU A 50 -1.81 -0.22 10.05
C GLU A 50 -2.94 0.57 9.38
N ILE A 51 -3.89 -0.14 8.78
CA ILE A 51 -5.03 0.45 8.08
C ILE A 51 -6.12 0.79 9.09
N ASP A 52 -6.51 2.06 9.12
CA ASP A 52 -7.68 2.54 9.86
C ASP A 52 -8.89 2.57 8.91
N TRP A 53 -9.77 1.60 9.03
CA TRP A 53 -10.97 1.46 8.20
C TRP A 53 -12.04 2.53 8.46
N THR A 54 -11.89 3.37 9.48
CA THR A 54 -12.78 4.50 9.74
C THR A 54 -12.50 5.68 8.82
N LYS A 55 -11.35 5.69 8.14
CA LYS A 55 -11.00 6.70 7.13
C LYS A 55 -11.76 6.47 5.83
N SER A 56 -11.71 7.44 4.93
CA SER A 56 -12.30 7.32 3.60
C SER A 56 -11.60 6.24 2.76
N ALA A 57 -12.33 5.62 1.83
CA ALA A 57 -11.76 4.66 0.89
C ALA A 57 -10.58 5.25 0.09
N GLU A 58 -10.65 6.55 -0.25
CA GLU A 58 -9.56 7.24 -0.94
C GLU A 58 -8.29 7.31 -0.07
N ALA A 59 -8.42 7.70 1.20
CA ALA A 59 -7.28 7.77 2.12
C ALA A 59 -6.63 6.39 2.31
N ILE A 60 -7.44 5.33 2.47
CA ILE A 60 -6.96 3.96 2.61
C ILE A 60 -6.29 3.48 1.32
N HIS A 61 -6.91 3.71 0.16
CA HIS A 61 -6.35 3.33 -1.14
C HIS A 61 -4.99 4.01 -1.38
N ASN A 62 -4.89 5.30 -1.07
CA ASN A 62 -3.64 6.05 -1.19
C ASN A 62 -2.57 5.52 -0.23
N LYS A 63 -2.93 5.16 1.01
CA LYS A 63 -2.02 4.52 1.97
C LYS A 63 -1.50 3.18 1.43
N VAL A 64 -2.39 2.31 0.91
CA VAL A 64 -2.00 1.04 0.30
C VAL A 64 -1.03 1.26 -0.86
N ARG A 65 -1.34 2.16 -1.80
CA ARG A 65 -0.47 2.48 -2.94
C ARG A 65 0.89 3.02 -2.51
N ALA A 66 0.92 3.88 -1.51
CA ALA A 66 2.17 4.49 -1.01
C ALA A 66 3.10 3.45 -0.36
N LEU A 67 2.53 2.48 0.35
CA LEU A 67 3.31 1.50 1.11
C LEU A 67 3.58 0.19 0.35
N SER A 68 2.86 -0.09 -0.75
CA SER A 68 3.00 -1.34 -1.49
C SER A 68 4.25 -1.34 -2.40
N PRO A 69 4.96 -2.45 -2.52
CA PRO A 69 4.79 -3.71 -1.80
C PRO A 69 5.48 -3.74 -0.43
N ARG A 70 6.34 -2.77 -0.14
CA ARG A 70 7.12 -2.68 1.11
C ARG A 70 7.14 -1.25 1.64
N PRO A 71 6.92 -1.06 2.95
CA PRO A 71 6.69 -2.08 4.00
C PRO A 71 5.37 -2.83 3.87
N GLY A 72 4.37 -2.27 3.18
CA GLY A 72 3.04 -2.81 2.97
C GLY A 72 2.05 -2.36 4.04
N ALA A 73 0.90 -1.80 3.62
CA ALA A 73 -0.21 -1.52 4.52
C ALA A 73 -0.81 -2.82 5.02
N TRP A 74 -1.21 -2.89 6.28
CA TRP A 74 -1.70 -4.11 6.89
C TRP A 74 -2.88 -3.85 7.85
N CYS A 75 -3.65 -4.88 8.11
CA CYS A 75 -4.73 -4.86 9.09
C CYS A 75 -4.80 -6.20 9.85
N TRP A 76 -5.53 -6.20 10.95
CA TRP A 76 -5.91 -7.42 11.62
C TRP A 76 -7.21 -7.97 11.06
N ALA A 77 -7.27 -9.28 10.86
CA ALA A 77 -8.49 -10.00 10.52
C ALA A 77 -8.59 -11.28 11.37
N THR A 78 -9.77 -11.54 11.92
CA THR A 78 -10.07 -12.81 12.57
C THR A 78 -10.60 -13.78 11.52
N MET A 79 -9.97 -14.92 11.39
CA MET A 79 -10.30 -15.99 10.47
C MET A 79 -10.32 -17.31 11.22
N GLU A 80 -11.45 -18.01 11.15
CA GLU A 80 -11.62 -19.33 11.84
C GLU A 80 -11.23 -19.28 13.32
N GLY A 81 -11.58 -18.19 14.00
CA GLY A 81 -11.29 -17.95 15.42
C GLY A 81 -9.86 -17.47 15.73
N ALA A 82 -8.97 -17.39 14.74
CA ALA A 82 -7.61 -16.90 14.92
C ALA A 82 -7.43 -15.48 14.37
N LYS A 83 -6.88 -14.58 15.21
CA LYS A 83 -6.47 -13.23 14.79
C LYS A 83 -5.15 -13.32 14.04
N LYS A 84 -5.12 -12.85 12.79
CA LYS A 84 -3.94 -12.86 11.91
C LYS A 84 -3.76 -11.51 11.24
N ARG A 85 -2.52 -11.16 10.96
CA ARG A 85 -2.19 -9.97 10.18
C ARG A 85 -2.34 -10.27 8.69
N VAL A 86 -2.98 -9.33 7.98
CA VAL A 86 -3.15 -9.41 6.53
C VAL A 86 -2.59 -8.13 5.92
N LYS A 87 -1.59 -8.24 5.06
CA LYS A 87 -1.14 -7.12 4.24
C LYS A 87 -2.08 -6.96 3.05
N ILE A 88 -2.42 -5.72 2.76
CA ILE A 88 -3.20 -5.33 1.59
C ILE A 88 -2.23 -4.75 0.57
N ILE A 89 -2.15 -5.39 -0.60
CA ILE A 89 -1.14 -5.04 -1.63
C ILE A 89 -1.76 -4.19 -2.74
N ARG A 90 -2.96 -4.57 -3.20
CA ARG A 90 -3.68 -3.84 -4.24
C ARG A 90 -5.16 -3.74 -3.91
N THR A 91 -5.71 -2.58 -4.20
CA THR A 91 -7.11 -2.24 -3.93
C THR A 91 -7.68 -1.44 -5.08
N LYS A 92 -9.01 -1.33 -5.09
CA LYS A 92 -9.77 -0.42 -5.97
C LYS A 92 -10.84 0.26 -5.13
N ILE A 93 -11.08 1.55 -5.38
CA ILE A 93 -12.17 2.30 -4.76
C ILE A 93 -13.48 1.91 -5.45
N VAL A 94 -14.51 1.67 -4.66
CA VAL A 94 -15.87 1.38 -5.12
C VAL A 94 -16.83 2.38 -4.50
N LEU A 95 -17.66 3.01 -5.32
CA LEU A 95 -18.61 4.04 -4.90
C LEU A 95 -19.87 3.43 -4.27
N GLU A 96 -19.67 2.52 -3.31
CA GLU A 96 -20.74 1.92 -2.51
C GLU A 96 -20.53 2.34 -1.05
N ASN A 97 -21.63 2.65 -0.34
CA ASN A 97 -21.59 2.95 1.09
C ASN A 97 -22.21 1.80 1.89
N GLY A 98 -21.71 1.57 3.08
CA GLY A 98 -22.17 0.55 4.01
C GLY A 98 -21.68 0.84 5.42
N ALA A 99 -22.03 -0.01 6.36
CA ALA A 99 -21.55 0.13 7.74
C ALA A 99 -20.02 -0.06 7.76
N PRO A 100 -19.24 0.86 8.35
CA PRO A 100 -17.78 0.73 8.42
C PRO A 100 -17.36 -0.62 9.00
N LEU A 101 -16.26 -1.19 8.48
CA LEU A 101 -15.73 -2.52 8.82
C LEU A 101 -16.61 -3.71 8.36
N SER A 102 -17.82 -3.48 7.86
CA SER A 102 -18.58 -4.59 7.27
C SER A 102 -17.91 -5.10 6.00
N PHE A 103 -18.04 -6.40 5.75
CA PHE A 103 -17.36 -7.08 4.66
C PHE A 103 -18.35 -7.80 3.75
N ASN A 104 -18.24 -7.60 2.45
CA ASN A 104 -18.99 -8.33 1.44
C ASN A 104 -18.05 -9.32 0.74
N LYS A 105 -18.16 -10.60 1.11
CA LYS A 105 -17.31 -11.67 0.56
C LYS A 105 -17.45 -11.85 -0.95
N ALA A 106 -18.67 -11.76 -1.46
CA ALA A 106 -18.95 -11.99 -2.89
C ALA A 106 -18.23 -11.00 -3.80
N LYS A 107 -18.08 -9.77 -3.33
CA LYS A 107 -17.39 -8.67 -4.05
C LYS A 107 -16.00 -8.37 -3.50
N ALA A 108 -15.53 -9.06 -2.46
CA ALA A 108 -14.31 -8.76 -1.71
C ALA A 108 -14.23 -7.29 -1.24
N LEU A 109 -15.36 -6.69 -0.82
CA LEU A 109 -15.45 -5.30 -0.40
C LEU A 109 -15.37 -5.16 1.11
N ILE A 110 -14.60 -4.17 1.57
CA ILE A 110 -14.65 -3.66 2.95
C ILE A 110 -15.22 -2.24 2.89
N TYR A 111 -16.27 -2.00 3.66
CA TYR A 111 -16.85 -0.67 3.77
C TYR A 111 -16.04 0.16 4.76
N CYS A 112 -15.72 1.39 4.35
CA CYS A 112 -14.86 2.34 5.06
C CYS A 112 -15.70 3.45 5.70
N GLY A 113 -15.06 4.44 6.29
CA GLY A 113 -15.76 5.64 6.83
C GLY A 113 -16.57 6.38 5.77
N SER A 114 -16.15 6.31 4.50
CA SER A 114 -16.94 6.67 3.34
C SER A 114 -16.54 5.77 2.17
N GLN A 115 -17.50 5.32 1.39
CA GLN A 115 -17.32 4.41 0.25
C GLN A 115 -16.75 3.04 0.66
N ALA A 116 -16.28 2.26 -0.29
CA ALA A 116 -15.74 0.92 -0.05
C ALA A 116 -14.43 0.69 -0.80
N ILE A 117 -13.67 -0.27 -0.30
CA ILE A 117 -12.44 -0.78 -0.91
C ILE A 117 -12.66 -2.21 -1.37
N GLU A 118 -12.45 -2.46 -2.66
CA GLU A 118 -12.30 -3.81 -3.20
C GLU A 118 -10.87 -4.29 -3.00
N LEU A 119 -10.71 -5.43 -2.35
CA LEU A 119 -9.43 -6.10 -2.19
C LEU A 119 -9.10 -6.86 -3.47
N LEU A 120 -7.98 -6.53 -4.13
CA LEU A 120 -7.52 -7.21 -5.34
C LEU A 120 -6.41 -8.21 -5.04
N GLU A 121 -5.41 -7.78 -4.28
CA GLU A 121 -4.25 -8.58 -3.92
C GLU A 121 -3.91 -8.38 -2.46
N ILE A 122 -3.66 -9.47 -1.77
CA ILE A 122 -3.36 -9.50 -0.33
C ILE A 122 -2.23 -10.48 -0.04
N GLN A 123 -1.67 -10.37 1.16
CA GLN A 123 -0.71 -11.33 1.69
C GLN A 123 -1.08 -11.65 3.15
N PRO A 124 -1.73 -12.80 3.42
CA PRO A 124 -1.93 -13.29 4.77
C PRO A 124 -0.58 -13.61 5.43
N GLU A 125 -0.52 -13.47 6.74
CA GLU A 125 0.66 -13.79 7.53
C GLU A 125 1.17 -15.21 7.25
N GLY A 126 2.49 -15.35 7.02
CA GLY A 126 3.13 -16.62 6.69
C GLY A 126 2.89 -17.15 5.27
N LYS A 127 2.18 -16.39 4.41
CA LYS A 127 1.90 -16.81 3.02
C LYS A 127 2.53 -15.85 2.01
N LYS A 128 2.58 -16.27 0.74
CA LYS A 128 2.94 -15.42 -0.39
C LYS A 128 1.77 -14.52 -0.78
N PRO A 129 2.04 -13.40 -1.48
CA PRO A 129 0.99 -12.59 -2.11
C PRO A 129 0.07 -13.46 -2.99
N MET A 130 -1.23 -13.17 -2.96
CA MET A 130 -2.24 -13.89 -3.74
C MET A 130 -3.43 -12.98 -4.04
N LEU A 131 -4.23 -13.38 -5.02
CA LEU A 131 -5.50 -12.69 -5.31
C LEU A 131 -6.44 -12.81 -4.11
N ALA A 132 -7.13 -11.72 -3.78
CA ALA A 132 -8.11 -11.72 -2.68
C ALA A 132 -9.23 -12.74 -2.93
N ALA A 133 -9.67 -12.91 -4.18
CA ALA A 133 -10.69 -13.89 -4.55
C ALA A 133 -10.24 -15.34 -4.24
N ASP A 134 -8.98 -15.67 -4.48
CA ASP A 134 -8.44 -17.02 -4.19
C ASP A 134 -8.36 -17.26 -2.68
N TRP A 135 -7.91 -16.26 -1.94
CA TRP A 135 -7.90 -16.32 -0.49
C TRP A 135 -9.30 -16.55 0.09
N LEU A 136 -10.30 -15.76 -0.36
CA LEU A 136 -11.66 -15.83 0.13
C LEU A 136 -12.35 -17.17 -0.17
N ARG A 137 -12.03 -17.79 -1.32
CA ARG A 137 -12.52 -19.15 -1.65
C ARG A 137 -12.01 -20.22 -0.68
N GLY A 138 -10.81 -20.02 -0.15
CA GLY A 138 -10.21 -20.93 0.82
C GLY A 138 -10.69 -20.79 2.24
N LEU A 139 -11.49 -19.75 2.56
CA LEU A 139 -12.01 -19.50 3.91
C LEU A 139 -13.40 -20.15 4.10
N LYS A 140 -13.55 -20.91 5.19
CA LYS A 140 -14.82 -21.53 5.58
C LYS A 140 -15.85 -20.51 6.08
N ALA A 141 -15.38 -19.44 6.72
CA ALA A 141 -16.19 -18.34 7.23
C ALA A 141 -15.65 -16.99 6.75
N ASP A 142 -16.49 -15.96 6.77
CA ASP A 142 -16.09 -14.62 6.39
C ASP A 142 -15.05 -14.06 7.36
N PRO A 143 -13.99 -13.38 6.88
CA PRO A 143 -13.03 -12.74 7.75
C PRO A 143 -13.67 -11.54 8.46
N ILE A 144 -13.37 -11.37 9.74
CA ILE A 144 -13.79 -10.20 10.53
C ILE A 144 -12.61 -9.25 10.62
N PHE A 145 -12.68 -8.14 9.90
CA PHE A 145 -11.67 -7.09 9.94
C PHE A 145 -11.81 -6.27 11.23
N GLN A 146 -10.69 -5.83 11.78
CA GLN A 146 -10.66 -5.11 13.05
C GLN A 146 -10.30 -3.64 12.83
N ALA A 147 -10.83 -2.77 13.70
CA ALA A 147 -10.40 -1.40 13.77
C ALA A 147 -8.92 -1.33 14.18
N ALA A 148 -8.20 -0.31 13.70
CA ALA A 148 -6.85 -0.03 14.16
C ALA A 148 -6.87 0.26 15.67
N VAL A 149 -5.88 -0.26 16.38
CA VAL A 149 -5.68 0.07 17.80
C VAL A 149 -4.97 1.41 17.83
N GLN A 150 -5.65 2.42 18.37
CA GLN A 150 -5.07 3.76 18.61
C GLN A 150 -4.04 3.71 19.74
#